data_7955197c78087ed1a054e2218242909e
#
_entry.id   7955197c78087ed1a054e2218242909e
#
_cell.length_a   1.000
_cell.length_b   1.000
_cell.length_c   1.000
_cell.angle_alpha   90.00
_cell.angle_beta   90.00
_cell.angle_gamma   90.00
#
_symmetry.space_group_name_H-M   'P 1'
#
loop_
_entity.id
_entity.type
_entity.pdbx_description
1 polymer ?
#
loop_
_entity_poly.entity_id
_entity_poly.type
_entity_poly.pdbx_seq_one_letter_code
_entity_poly.pdbx_strand_id
1 'polypeptide(L)'
;MENFQKIAVLIDADNTQLSKLEAVLHEVSAYGRIVVKKAYGNWRKDSLKNWEPELKRLAIRAEQQFDYVAGKNTTDIAMVIGAMDLLHNNMYDALVLVSSDSDYTLSLIHI
;
A
#
# COMPACT_ATOMS: atom_id res chain seq x y z
N MET A 1 9.40 13.40 -17.12
CA MET A 1 8.93 12.67 -15.92
C MET A 1 8.41 13.66 -14.89
N GLU A 2 7.19 13.44 -14.43
CA GLU A 2 6.62 14.29 -13.40
C GLU A 2 7.25 13.95 -12.05
N ASN A 3 7.56 14.99 -11.28
CA ASN A 3 8.03 14.84 -9.91
C ASN A 3 6.96 15.34 -8.96
N PHE A 4 6.65 14.50 -7.98
CA PHE A 4 5.68 14.84 -6.94
C PHE A 4 6.44 15.12 -5.65
N GLN A 5 6.01 16.12 -4.91
CA GLN A 5 6.68 16.49 -3.66
C GLN A 5 6.30 15.54 -2.53
N LYS A 6 5.06 15.08 -2.52
CA LYS A 6 4.55 14.26 -1.42
C LYS A 6 3.69 13.13 -1.96
N ILE A 7 4.19 11.91 -1.86
CA ILE A 7 3.50 10.72 -2.33
C ILE A 7 3.05 9.88 -1.14
N ALA A 8 1.80 9.45 -1.16
CA ALA A 8 1.28 8.46 -0.22
C ALA A 8 1.14 7.12 -0.93
N VAL A 9 1.67 6.05 -0.32
CA VAL A 9 1.61 4.69 -0.89
C VAL A 9 0.75 3.81 0.00
N LEU A 10 -0.27 3.19 -0.58
CA LEU A 10 -1.12 2.22 0.09
C LEU A 10 -0.92 0.86 -0.56
N ILE A 11 -0.66 -0.15 0.27
CA ILE A 11 -0.30 -1.49 -0.19
C ILE A 11 -1.36 -2.49 0.28
N ASP A 12 -1.87 -3.29 -0.64
CA ASP A 12 -2.75 -4.41 -0.33
C ASP A 12 -1.86 -5.62 -0.05
N ALA A 13 -1.57 -5.88 1.24
CA ALA A 13 -0.64 -6.95 1.61
C ALA A 13 -1.18 -8.33 1.29
N ASP A 14 -2.49 -8.54 1.38
CA ASP A 14 -3.10 -9.84 1.07
C ASP A 14 -2.92 -10.21 -0.40
N ASN A 15 -2.80 -9.23 -1.28
CA ASN A 15 -2.74 -9.42 -2.72
C ASN A 15 -1.46 -8.84 -3.34
N THR A 16 -0.37 -8.77 -2.58
CA THR A 16 0.91 -8.28 -3.07
C THR A 16 2.01 -9.25 -2.66
N GLN A 17 2.90 -9.55 -3.59
CA GLN A 17 4.05 -10.40 -3.30
C GLN A 17 5.09 -9.61 -2.52
N LEU A 18 5.42 -10.11 -1.33
CA LEU A 18 6.40 -9.45 -0.45
C LEU A 18 7.76 -9.27 -1.14
N SER A 19 8.15 -10.25 -1.94
CA SER A 19 9.44 -10.20 -2.64
C SER A 19 9.57 -9.04 -3.62
N LYS A 20 8.45 -8.46 -4.04
CA LYS A 20 8.45 -7.34 -5.00
C LYS A 20 8.31 -5.98 -4.33
N LEU A 21 8.06 -5.96 -3.02
CA LEU A 21 7.72 -4.74 -2.31
C LEU A 21 8.81 -3.67 -2.37
N GLU A 22 10.04 -4.05 -2.13
CA GLU A 22 11.14 -3.10 -2.13
C GLU A 22 11.37 -2.50 -3.52
N ALA A 23 11.28 -3.33 -4.56
CA ALA A 23 11.42 -2.86 -5.95
C ALA A 23 10.30 -1.87 -6.29
N VAL A 24 9.09 -2.14 -5.82
CA VAL A 24 7.95 -1.24 -6.05
C VAL A 24 8.20 0.12 -5.41
N LEU A 25 8.63 0.13 -4.16
CA LEU A 25 8.89 1.38 -3.46
C LEU A 25 10.03 2.15 -4.14
N HIS A 26 11.04 1.44 -4.62
CA HIS A 26 12.13 2.08 -5.35
C HIS A 26 11.62 2.72 -6.64
N GLU A 27 10.76 2.02 -7.37
CA GLU A 27 10.17 2.57 -8.59
C GLU A 27 9.35 3.83 -8.31
N VAL A 28 8.53 3.79 -7.26
CA VAL A 28 7.71 4.94 -6.87
C VAL A 28 8.58 6.13 -6.49
N SER A 29 9.72 5.89 -5.85
CA SER A 29 10.61 6.96 -5.42
C SER A 29 11.20 7.75 -6.59
N ALA A 30 11.17 7.19 -7.80
CA ALA A 30 11.61 7.90 -9.00
C ALA A 30 10.64 9.03 -9.38
N TYR A 31 9.40 8.98 -8.91
CA TYR A 31 8.39 10.00 -9.20
C TYR A 31 8.33 11.11 -8.16
N GLY A 32 8.95 10.92 -7.01
CA GLY A 32 8.94 11.93 -5.96
C GLY A 32 9.20 11.33 -4.58
N ARG A 33 9.00 12.15 -3.55
CA ARG A 33 9.29 11.73 -2.18
C ARG A 33 8.09 11.00 -1.58
N ILE A 34 8.32 9.78 -1.10
CA ILE A 34 7.30 9.00 -0.40
C ILE A 34 7.26 9.48 1.05
N VAL A 35 6.13 10.03 1.48
CA VAL A 35 5.96 10.54 2.84
C VAL A 35 5.04 9.69 3.70
N VAL A 36 4.21 8.85 3.08
CA VAL A 36 3.33 7.93 3.79
C VAL A 36 3.39 6.58 3.11
N LYS A 37 3.58 5.53 3.91
CA LYS A 37 3.56 4.13 3.45
C LYS A 37 2.69 3.35 4.41
N LYS A 38 1.59 2.78 3.93
CA LYS A 38 0.68 1.96 4.72
C LYS A 38 0.42 0.65 4.01
N ALA A 39 0.42 -0.45 4.76
CA ALA A 39 0.09 -1.76 4.25
C ALA A 39 -1.15 -2.28 4.97
N TYR A 40 -2.13 -2.70 4.19
CA TYR A 40 -3.41 -3.17 4.70
C TYR A 40 -3.48 -4.68 4.56
N GLY A 41 -3.90 -5.36 5.62
CA GLY A 41 -4.03 -6.80 5.57
C GLY A 41 -4.51 -7.35 6.90
N ASN A 42 -4.87 -8.62 6.89
CA ASN A 42 -5.15 -9.34 8.13
C ASN A 42 -3.84 -9.96 8.63
N TRP A 43 -3.18 -9.25 9.54
CA TRP A 43 -1.85 -9.63 10.02
C TRP A 43 -1.84 -10.86 10.91
N ARG A 44 -3.02 -11.40 11.24
CA ARG A 44 -3.15 -12.67 11.96
C ARG A 44 -2.92 -13.87 11.05
N LYS A 45 -2.99 -13.67 9.73
CA LYS A 45 -2.78 -14.77 8.78
C LYS A 45 -1.32 -15.20 8.77
N ASP A 46 -1.09 -16.51 8.76
CA ASP A 46 0.27 -17.05 8.67
C ASP A 46 0.94 -16.65 7.36
N SER A 47 0.16 -16.46 6.30
CA SER A 47 0.69 -16.06 5.00
C SER A 47 1.35 -14.67 5.02
N LEU A 48 1.04 -13.85 6.01
CA LEU A 48 1.59 -12.49 6.12
C LEU A 48 2.64 -12.35 7.21
N LYS A 49 3.00 -13.43 7.91
CA LYS A 49 3.91 -13.28 9.04
C LYS A 49 5.31 -12.85 8.63
N ASN A 50 5.72 -13.13 7.39
CA ASN A 50 7.02 -12.70 6.89
C ASN A 50 7.07 -11.21 6.56
N TRP A 51 5.93 -10.53 6.56
CA TRP A 51 5.86 -9.10 6.31
C TRP A 51 6.37 -8.26 7.48
N GLU A 52 6.24 -8.75 8.71
CA GLU A 52 6.54 -7.95 9.89
C GLU A 52 7.96 -7.34 9.88
N PRO A 53 9.03 -8.13 9.69
CA PRO A 53 10.37 -7.54 9.67
C PRO A 53 10.57 -6.57 8.51
N GLU A 54 9.90 -6.81 7.36
CA GLU A 54 10.01 -5.92 6.22
C GLU A 54 9.23 -4.62 6.43
N LEU A 55 8.10 -4.67 7.13
CA LEU A 55 7.38 -3.45 7.48
C LEU A 55 8.23 -2.53 8.34
N LYS A 56 8.97 -3.12 9.28
CA LYS A 56 9.87 -2.36 10.14
C LYS A 56 11.05 -1.81 9.35
N ARG A 57 11.67 -2.65 8.53
CA ARG A 57 12.84 -2.28 7.74
C ARG A 57 12.53 -1.14 6.76
N LEU A 58 11.37 -1.18 6.14
CA LEU A 58 10.98 -0.23 5.11
C LEU A 58 10.14 0.93 5.65
N ALA A 59 9.94 0.99 6.97
CA ALA A 59 9.17 2.02 7.66
C ALA A 59 7.74 2.13 7.12
N ILE A 60 7.08 0.98 6.99
CA ILE A 60 5.71 0.90 6.51
C ILE A 60 4.78 0.68 7.71
N ARG A 61 3.73 1.49 7.80
CA ARG A 61 2.75 1.35 8.86
C ARG A 61 1.75 0.24 8.51
N ALA A 62 1.57 -0.73 9.42
CA ALA A 62 0.60 -1.80 9.24
C ALA A 62 -0.78 -1.34 9.70
N GLU A 63 -1.79 -1.56 8.87
CA GLU A 63 -3.18 -1.33 9.23
C GLU A 63 -3.88 -2.68 9.27
N GLN A 64 -4.49 -3.02 10.42
CA GLN A 64 -5.15 -4.31 10.60
C GLN A 64 -6.53 -4.31 9.95
N GLN A 65 -6.80 -5.34 9.17
CA GLN A 65 -8.11 -5.56 8.58
C GLN A 65 -8.52 -7.00 8.84
N PHE A 66 -9.71 -7.21 9.39
CA PHE A 66 -10.22 -8.55 9.65
C PHE A 66 -11.07 -9.01 8.48
N ASP A 67 -10.99 -10.31 8.17
CA ASP A 67 -11.82 -10.92 7.15
C ASP A 67 -13.15 -11.34 7.78
N TYR A 68 -14.13 -10.43 7.79
CA TYR A 68 -15.44 -10.70 8.38
C TYR A 68 -16.27 -11.66 7.55
N VAL A 69 -16.03 -11.68 6.25
CA VAL A 69 -16.74 -12.55 5.33
C VAL A 69 -15.70 -13.31 4.50
N ALA A 70 -15.70 -14.63 4.59
CA ALA A 70 -14.74 -15.46 3.87
C ALA A 70 -14.82 -15.22 2.36
N GLY A 71 -13.66 -15.06 1.73
CA GLY A 71 -13.56 -14.87 0.30
C GLY A 71 -13.92 -13.49 -0.21
N LYS A 72 -14.17 -12.53 0.68
CA LYS A 72 -14.47 -11.16 0.28
C LYS A 72 -13.24 -10.26 0.38
N ASN A 73 -13.22 -9.20 -0.42
CA ASN A 73 -12.09 -8.27 -0.52
C ASN A 73 -12.18 -7.17 0.55
N THR A 74 -12.13 -7.56 1.82
CA THR A 74 -12.24 -6.62 2.94
C THR A 74 -11.07 -5.64 2.95
N THR A 75 -9.88 -6.14 2.62
CA THR A 75 -8.68 -5.31 2.55
C THR A 75 -8.79 -4.25 1.46
N ASP A 76 -9.35 -4.61 0.29
CA ASP A 76 -9.54 -3.65 -0.79
C ASP A 76 -10.46 -2.52 -0.35
N ILE A 77 -11.53 -2.84 0.36
CA ILE A 77 -12.48 -1.84 0.85
C ILE A 77 -11.78 -0.88 1.84
N ALA A 78 -10.98 -1.43 2.74
CA ALA A 78 -10.24 -0.61 3.71
C ALA A 78 -9.25 0.33 3.00
N MET A 79 -8.59 -0.15 1.95
CA MET A 79 -7.68 0.67 1.17
C MET A 79 -8.41 1.82 0.47
N VAL A 80 -9.60 1.54 -0.07
CA VAL A 80 -10.40 2.59 -0.73
C VAL A 80 -10.78 3.67 0.27
N ILE A 81 -11.21 3.28 1.46
CA ILE A 81 -11.56 4.23 2.51
C ILE A 81 -10.34 5.06 2.91
N GLY A 82 -9.20 4.40 3.10
CA GLY A 82 -7.95 5.09 3.42
C GLY A 82 -7.53 6.06 2.33
N ALA A 83 -7.69 5.66 1.07
CA ALA A 83 -7.37 6.53 -0.06
C ALA A 83 -8.26 7.77 -0.08
N MET A 84 -9.56 7.60 0.19
CA MET A 84 -10.48 8.74 0.23
C MET A 84 -10.12 9.72 1.35
N ASP A 85 -9.73 9.21 2.52
CA ASP A 85 -9.30 10.05 3.63
C ASP A 85 -8.07 10.89 3.23
N LEU A 86 -7.10 10.27 2.56
CA LEU A 86 -5.91 10.98 2.11
C LEU A 86 -6.22 12.04 1.07
N LEU A 87 -7.15 11.76 0.17
CA LEU A 87 -7.58 12.72 -0.85
C LEU A 87 -8.24 13.94 -0.21
N HIS A 88 -9.00 13.75 0.87
CA HIS A 88 -9.67 14.85 1.56
C HIS A 88 -8.69 15.75 2.31
N ASN A 89 -7.54 15.24 2.71
CA ASN A 89 -6.60 16.01 3.52
C ASN A 89 -5.79 17.03 2.72
N ASN A 90 -5.75 16.91 1.41
CA ASN A 90 -4.99 17.83 0.53
C ASN A 90 -3.52 17.95 0.91
N MET A 91 -2.96 16.93 1.57
CA MET A 91 -1.57 16.95 2.05
C MET A 91 -0.61 16.26 1.08
N TYR A 92 -1.13 15.61 0.06
CA TYR A 92 -0.34 14.79 -0.85
C TYR A 92 -0.57 15.17 -2.30
N ASP A 93 0.49 15.10 -3.10
CA ASP A 93 0.41 15.40 -4.53
C ASP A 93 -0.02 14.18 -5.34
N ALA A 94 0.28 12.99 -4.83
CA ALA A 94 -0.02 11.76 -5.54
C ALA A 94 -0.33 10.64 -4.56
N LEU A 95 -1.15 9.70 -5.02
CA LEU A 95 -1.51 8.51 -4.28
C LEU A 95 -1.17 7.31 -5.15
N VAL A 96 -0.44 6.35 -4.58
CA VAL A 96 -0.06 5.13 -5.27
C VAL A 96 -0.73 3.95 -4.59
N LEU A 97 -1.45 3.15 -5.36
CA LEU A 97 -2.08 1.93 -4.87
C LEU A 97 -1.31 0.73 -5.41
N VAL A 98 -0.89 -0.15 -4.51
CA VAL A 98 -0.13 -1.33 -4.86
C VAL A 98 -0.95 -2.57 -4.56
N SER A 99 -1.26 -3.35 -5.58
CA SER A 99 -1.99 -4.61 -5.42
C SER A 99 -1.64 -5.52 -6.59
N SER A 100 -1.40 -6.79 -6.30
CA SER A 100 -1.09 -7.77 -7.33
C SER A 100 -1.31 -9.18 -6.81
N ASP A 101 -2.17 -9.93 -7.48
CA ASP A 101 -2.37 -11.34 -7.16
C ASP A 101 -1.31 -12.20 -7.85
N SER A 102 -1.22 -12.12 -9.16
CA SER A 102 -0.28 -12.90 -9.95
C SER A 102 0.69 -12.00 -10.70
N ASP A 103 0.20 -10.88 -11.20
CA ASP A 103 1.00 -9.88 -11.90
C ASP A 103 1.06 -8.61 -11.06
N TYR A 104 2.18 -7.93 -11.19
CA TYR A 104 2.40 -6.70 -10.48
C TYR A 104 1.56 -5.56 -11.09
N THR A 105 0.79 -4.89 -10.26
CA THR A 105 -0.03 -3.76 -10.68
C THR A 105 0.23 -2.56 -9.79
N LEU A 106 0.54 -1.43 -10.40
CA LEU A 106 0.76 -0.17 -9.73
C LEU A 106 -0.17 0.87 -10.32
N SER A 107 -0.98 1.50 -9.48
CA SER A 107 -1.87 2.58 -9.89
C SER A 107 -1.43 3.88 -9.26
N LEU A 108 -1.11 4.88 -10.10
CA LEU A 108 -0.72 6.20 -9.65
C LEU A 108 -1.87 7.16 -9.89
N ILE A 109 -2.31 7.82 -8.83
CA ILE A 109 -3.38 8.81 -8.90
C ILE A 109 -2.77 10.17 -8.55
N HIS A 110 -2.80 11.08 -9.52
CA HIS A 110 -2.34 12.45 -9.30
C HIS A 110 -3.48 13.27 -8.69
N ILE A 111 -3.21 13.87 -7.57
CA ILE A 111 -4.20 14.66 -6.83
C ILE A 111 -4.06 16.13 -7.18
#